data_93ae3a5adfcaf5e5a185a5f154e77243
#
_entry.id   93ae3a5adfcaf5e5a185a5f154e77243
#
_cell.length_a   1.000
_cell.length_b   1.000
_cell.length_c   1.000
_cell.angle_alpha   90.00
_cell.angle_beta   90.00
_cell.angle_gamma   90.00
#
_symmetry.space_group_name_H-M   'P 1'
#
loop_
_entity.id
_entity.type
_entity.pdbx_description
1 polymer ?
#
loop_
_entity_poly.entity_id
_entity_poly.type
_entity_poly.pdbx_seq_one_letter_code
_entity_poly.pdbx_strand_id
1 'polypeptide(L)'
;MPNNKRILFAIMGWGLGHSTRCIPIIRSLMKENYVILASNGISSTLLKHEFITLKCINYPDYAVRYPKNRFMFLPVIALQLPGIIIKLIKEYLQTQIIVNDENIDLIISDSRYGAFSKRVPTYFIIHQLHFQLSGILQSIEILGEWFNLLMFRKYKEIIIPDVKMTPNLTGNLTHSGKISNHPKLHYLGVFCSVSKLDVEEDIDYLFSVSGPEIQRTLFEKIILDQIKYIQGKKVVVLGKPDDKRTYDNIENTEIYSHVNRQKQNELLNRAKFVVCRS
;
A
#
# COMPACT_ATOMS: atom_id res chain seq x y z
N MET A 1 -15.30 -1.70 18.03
CA MET A 1 -14.50 -0.62 17.43
C MET A 1 -14.37 0.49 18.44
N PRO A 2 -13.31 1.33 18.41
CA PRO A 2 -13.26 2.51 19.26
C PRO A 2 -14.40 3.46 18.87
N ASN A 3 -15.02 4.09 19.88
CA ASN A 3 -16.08 5.05 19.68
C ASN A 3 -15.68 6.38 20.32
N ASN A 4 -16.04 7.48 19.68
CA ASN A 4 -15.79 8.85 20.17
C ASN A 4 -14.30 9.15 20.41
N LYS A 5 -13.43 8.60 19.56
CA LYS A 5 -11.97 8.77 19.64
C LYS A 5 -11.44 9.70 18.57
N ARG A 6 -10.36 10.40 18.91
CA ARG A 6 -9.55 11.16 17.95
C ARG A 6 -8.40 10.26 17.46
N ILE A 7 -8.44 9.87 16.20
CA ILE A 7 -7.56 8.87 15.61
C ILE A 7 -6.62 9.52 14.60
N LEU A 8 -5.33 9.36 14.78
CA LEU A 8 -4.34 9.66 13.76
C LEU A 8 -4.11 8.42 12.91
N PHE A 9 -4.46 8.47 11.62
CA PHE A 9 -4.19 7.39 10.67
C PHE A 9 -3.04 7.80 9.75
N ALA A 10 -1.86 7.24 9.99
CA ALA A 10 -0.64 7.51 9.24
C ALA A 10 -0.42 6.43 8.18
N ILE A 11 -0.31 6.83 6.89
CA ILE A 11 -0.29 5.92 5.75
C ILE A 11 0.96 6.16 4.92
N MET A 12 1.65 5.06 4.54
CA MET A 12 2.82 5.12 3.67
C MET A 12 2.48 5.72 2.31
N GLY A 13 3.34 6.64 1.84
CA GLY A 13 3.19 7.33 0.57
C GLY A 13 3.68 6.57 -0.67
N TRP A 14 4.21 5.36 -0.50
CA TRP A 14 4.78 4.58 -1.59
C TRP A 14 3.71 3.88 -2.43
N GLY A 15 3.33 4.51 -3.54
CA GLY A 15 2.29 4.01 -4.43
C GLY A 15 0.88 4.08 -3.83
N LEU A 16 -0.09 3.60 -4.56
CA LEU A 16 -1.51 3.66 -4.18
C LEU A 16 -1.97 2.50 -3.31
N GLY A 17 -1.21 1.40 -3.25
CA GLY A 17 -1.62 0.17 -2.56
C GLY A 17 -1.90 0.36 -1.07
N HIS A 18 -1.06 1.13 -0.37
CA HIS A 18 -1.26 1.46 1.04
C HIS A 18 -2.55 2.27 1.26
N SER A 19 -2.76 3.31 0.47
CA SER A 19 -3.96 4.14 0.59
C SER A 19 -5.23 3.36 0.26
N THR A 20 -5.24 2.61 -0.83
CA THR A 20 -6.43 1.88 -1.27
C THR A 20 -6.88 0.83 -0.27
N ARG A 21 -5.95 0.08 0.34
CA ARG A 21 -6.29 -0.90 1.38
C ARG A 21 -6.78 -0.26 2.68
N CYS A 22 -6.34 0.98 2.98
CA CYS A 22 -6.74 1.68 4.19
C CYS A 22 -8.13 2.36 4.07
N ILE A 23 -8.61 2.66 2.86
CA ILE A 23 -9.90 3.35 2.66
C ILE A 23 -11.07 2.67 3.36
N PRO A 24 -11.32 1.35 3.26
CA PRO A 24 -12.43 0.72 3.95
C PRO A 24 -12.33 0.84 5.48
N ILE A 25 -11.12 0.80 6.02
CA ILE A 25 -10.88 0.97 7.46
C ILE A 25 -11.21 2.40 7.88
N ILE A 26 -10.71 3.40 7.13
CA ILE A 26 -10.96 4.82 7.40
C ILE A 26 -12.47 5.09 7.35
N ARG A 27 -13.17 4.60 6.32
CA ARG A 27 -14.63 4.75 6.19
C ARG A 27 -15.40 4.14 7.36
N SER A 28 -14.93 3.02 7.89
CA SER A 28 -15.55 2.39 9.06
C SER A 28 -15.29 3.19 10.34
N LEU A 29 -14.06 3.66 10.51
CA LEU A 29 -13.66 4.42 11.71
C LEU A 29 -14.33 5.80 11.79
N MET A 30 -14.45 6.51 10.67
CA MET A 30 -15.02 7.86 10.65
C MET A 30 -16.52 7.93 10.96
N LYS A 31 -17.22 6.79 11.01
CA LYS A 31 -18.64 6.74 11.39
C LYS A 31 -18.85 7.16 12.85
N GLU A 32 -17.91 6.84 13.72
CA GLU A 32 -18.04 7.02 15.18
C GLU A 32 -16.84 7.73 15.79
N ASN A 33 -15.86 8.16 14.99
CA ASN A 33 -14.63 8.75 15.48
C ASN A 33 -14.23 9.96 14.64
N TYR A 34 -13.43 10.84 15.22
CA TYR A 34 -12.75 11.90 14.48
C TYR A 34 -11.41 11.39 13.95
N VAL A 35 -11.29 11.30 12.64
CA VAL A 35 -10.10 10.75 11.97
C VAL A 35 -9.29 11.88 11.33
N ILE A 36 -7.99 11.91 11.62
CA ILE A 36 -7.01 12.76 10.95
C ILE A 36 -6.08 11.84 10.15
N LEU A 37 -5.88 12.18 8.88
CA LEU A 37 -5.01 11.43 7.99
C LEU A 37 -3.62 12.07 7.96
N ALA A 38 -2.58 11.23 7.88
CA ALA A 38 -1.22 11.68 7.66
C ALA A 38 -0.56 10.82 6.58
N SER A 39 -0.11 11.45 5.49
CA SER A 39 0.51 10.76 4.36
C SER A 39 1.35 11.72 3.54
N ASN A 40 1.94 11.24 2.43
CA ASN A 40 2.70 12.07 1.49
C ASN A 40 2.50 11.60 0.04
N GLY A 41 2.97 12.39 -0.91
CA GLY A 41 2.99 12.05 -2.33
C GLY A 41 1.61 11.69 -2.89
N ILE A 42 1.59 10.74 -3.83
CA ILE A 42 0.38 10.30 -4.54
C ILE A 42 -0.69 9.72 -3.61
N SER A 43 -0.27 9.08 -2.52
CA SER A 43 -1.16 8.60 -1.47
C SER A 43 -1.95 9.74 -0.82
N SER A 44 -1.27 10.84 -0.48
CA SER A 44 -1.92 12.01 0.10
C SER A 44 -2.94 12.63 -0.86
N THR A 45 -2.60 12.71 -2.15
CA THR A 45 -3.52 13.20 -3.18
C THR A 45 -4.77 12.33 -3.27
N LEU A 46 -4.62 11.00 -3.35
CA LEU A 46 -5.75 10.08 -3.38
C LEU A 46 -6.63 10.22 -2.14
N LEU A 47 -6.04 10.25 -0.95
CA LEU A 47 -6.77 10.34 0.31
C LEU A 47 -7.55 11.65 0.46
N LYS A 48 -6.99 12.78 -0.01
CA LYS A 48 -7.68 14.08 -0.04
C LYS A 48 -8.89 14.07 -1.00
N HIS A 49 -8.78 13.39 -2.12
CA HIS A 49 -9.90 13.22 -3.06
C HIS A 49 -10.99 12.31 -2.50
N GLU A 50 -10.59 11.23 -1.82
CA GLU A 50 -11.52 10.24 -1.26
C GLU A 50 -12.24 10.75 -0.01
N PHE A 51 -11.56 11.56 0.80
CA PHE A 51 -12.02 12.06 2.10
C PHE A 51 -11.91 13.58 2.21
N ILE A 52 -12.73 14.29 1.44
CA ILE A 52 -12.68 15.76 1.33
C ILE A 52 -12.87 16.45 2.70
N THR A 53 -13.63 15.84 3.60
CA THR A 53 -13.95 16.39 4.93
C THR A 53 -12.89 16.11 5.99
N LEU A 54 -11.96 15.19 5.74
CA LEU A 54 -10.95 14.83 6.73
C LEU A 54 -9.70 15.71 6.60
N LYS A 55 -9.17 16.11 7.77
CA LYS A 55 -7.87 16.78 7.83
C LYS A 55 -6.78 15.82 7.37
N CYS A 56 -5.99 16.23 6.37
CA CYS A 56 -4.87 15.45 5.84
C CYS A 56 -3.56 16.23 6.03
N ILE A 57 -2.69 15.72 6.89
CA ILE A 57 -1.40 16.28 7.25
C ILE A 57 -0.32 15.67 6.36
N ASN A 58 0.60 16.52 5.88
CA ASN A 58 1.70 16.03 5.06
C ASN A 58 2.83 15.51 5.95
N TYR A 59 3.23 14.24 5.74
CA TYR A 59 4.33 13.58 6.43
C TYR A 59 5.61 13.55 5.58
N PRO A 60 6.80 13.37 6.22
CA PRO A 60 8.05 13.25 5.49
C PRO A 60 8.03 12.07 4.50
N ASP A 61 8.64 12.25 3.34
CA ASP A 61 8.89 11.15 2.41
C ASP A 61 10.24 10.51 2.74
N TYR A 62 10.27 9.20 2.93
CA TYR A 62 11.52 8.46 3.12
C TYR A 62 12.40 8.51 1.87
N ALA A 63 11.80 8.68 0.68
CA ALA A 63 12.45 8.83 -0.62
C ALA A 63 13.51 7.74 -0.87
N VAL A 64 13.21 6.50 -0.51
CA VAL A 64 14.09 5.36 -0.75
C VAL A 64 14.18 5.10 -2.25
N ARG A 65 15.41 5.01 -2.75
CA ARG A 65 15.69 4.72 -4.16
C ARG A 65 16.27 3.33 -4.28
N TYR A 66 15.68 2.54 -5.16
CA TYR A 66 16.18 1.20 -5.49
C TYR A 66 17.09 1.25 -6.71
N PRO A 67 18.26 0.62 -6.66
CA PRO A 67 19.15 0.57 -7.83
C PRO A 67 18.57 -0.35 -8.90
N LYS A 68 18.91 -0.08 -10.17
CA LYS A 68 18.57 -0.97 -11.29
C LYS A 68 19.31 -2.30 -11.23
N ASN A 69 20.54 -2.29 -10.69
CA ASN A 69 21.39 -3.47 -10.58
C ASN A 69 21.26 -4.07 -9.17
N ARG A 70 20.91 -5.35 -9.09
CA ARG A 70 20.76 -6.09 -7.82
C ARG A 70 22.02 -6.10 -6.94
N PHE A 71 23.22 -6.09 -7.55
CA PHE A 71 24.49 -6.08 -6.81
C PHE A 71 24.75 -4.75 -6.10
N MET A 72 24.14 -3.66 -6.59
CA MET A 72 24.22 -2.33 -5.99
C MET A 72 23.16 -2.11 -4.89
N PHE A 73 22.31 -3.11 -4.63
CA PHE A 73 21.19 -2.96 -3.67
C PHE A 73 21.73 -2.57 -2.29
N LEU A 74 22.63 -3.37 -1.72
CA LEU A 74 23.16 -3.12 -0.38
C LEU A 74 23.92 -1.81 -0.25
N PRO A 75 24.93 -1.50 -1.10
CA PRO A 75 25.64 -0.23 -0.96
C PRO A 75 24.72 0.98 -1.16
N VAL A 76 23.77 0.94 -2.08
CA VAL A 76 22.82 2.03 -2.30
C VAL A 76 21.88 2.21 -1.12
N ILE A 77 21.36 1.13 -0.52
CA ILE A 77 20.52 1.22 0.68
C ILE A 77 21.37 1.70 1.88
N ALA A 78 22.56 1.16 2.07
CA ALA A 78 23.44 1.56 3.17
C ALA A 78 23.78 3.07 3.14
N LEU A 79 24.07 3.62 1.96
CA LEU A 79 24.31 5.06 1.78
C LEU A 79 23.08 5.92 2.10
N GLN A 80 21.87 5.38 1.95
CA GLN A 80 20.62 6.10 2.25
C GLN A 80 20.21 5.99 3.73
N LEU A 81 20.74 5.03 4.50
CA LEU A 81 20.34 4.80 5.88
C LEU A 81 20.38 6.05 6.77
N PRO A 82 21.44 6.88 6.76
CA PRO A 82 21.44 8.10 7.59
C PRO A 82 20.29 9.05 7.26
N GLY A 83 20.00 9.22 5.96
CA GLY A 83 18.89 10.05 5.49
C GLY A 83 17.53 9.47 5.89
N ILE A 84 17.36 8.15 5.83
CA ILE A 84 16.14 7.46 6.25
C ILE A 84 15.94 7.63 7.76
N ILE A 85 17.00 7.46 8.57
CA ILE A 85 16.94 7.63 10.03
C ILE A 85 16.52 9.05 10.39
N ILE A 86 17.10 10.08 9.75
CA ILE A 86 16.71 11.48 9.97
C ILE A 86 15.21 11.68 9.67
N LYS A 87 14.71 11.09 8.60
CA LYS A 87 13.29 11.20 8.22
C LYS A 87 12.37 10.46 9.19
N LEU A 88 12.78 9.30 9.71
CA LEU A 88 12.08 8.59 10.77
C LEU A 88 12.00 9.42 12.06
N ILE A 89 13.10 10.08 12.44
CA ILE A 89 13.12 10.96 13.60
C ILE A 89 12.20 12.18 13.38
N LYS A 90 12.25 12.81 12.21
CA LYS A 90 11.37 13.93 11.85
C LYS A 90 9.89 13.50 11.92
N GLU A 91 9.56 12.35 11.38
CA GLU A 91 8.21 11.78 11.44
C GLU A 91 7.77 11.54 12.89
N TYR A 92 8.64 10.96 13.71
CA TYR A 92 8.36 10.75 15.13
C TYR A 92 8.08 12.08 15.85
N LEU A 93 8.95 13.09 15.67
CA LEU A 93 8.76 14.41 16.28
C LEU A 93 7.47 15.08 15.83
N GLN A 94 7.19 15.04 14.52
CA GLN A 94 5.93 15.57 13.97
C GLN A 94 4.73 14.83 14.55
N THR A 95 4.81 13.50 14.71
CA THR A 95 3.76 12.71 15.34
C THR A 95 3.50 13.15 16.78
N GLN A 96 4.55 13.46 17.59
CA GLN A 96 4.37 13.93 18.95
C GLN A 96 3.64 15.29 18.99
N ILE A 97 3.97 16.20 18.07
CA ILE A 97 3.30 17.51 17.95
C ILE A 97 1.81 17.28 17.63
N ILE A 98 1.51 16.46 16.61
CA ILE A 98 0.12 16.17 16.22
C ILE A 98 -0.67 15.52 17.36
N VAL A 99 -0.06 14.57 18.09
CA VAL A 99 -0.70 13.92 19.25
C VAL A 99 -1.13 14.93 20.31
N ASN A 100 -0.29 15.93 20.56
CA ASN A 100 -0.61 16.98 21.55
C ASN A 100 -1.63 17.98 21.00
N ASP A 101 -1.38 18.55 19.82
CA ASP A 101 -2.17 19.67 19.29
C ASP A 101 -3.59 19.22 18.91
N GLU A 102 -3.72 17.98 18.42
CA GLU A 102 -4.99 17.40 17.99
C GLU A 102 -5.65 16.53 19.08
N ASN A 103 -5.07 16.42 20.26
CA ASN A 103 -5.57 15.58 21.37
C ASN A 103 -5.89 14.14 20.87
N ILE A 104 -4.93 13.50 20.22
CA ILE A 104 -5.09 12.16 19.66
C ILE A 104 -5.20 11.12 20.78
N ASP A 105 -6.19 10.22 20.67
CA ASP A 105 -6.40 9.11 21.61
C ASP A 105 -5.68 7.83 21.20
N LEU A 106 -5.52 7.59 19.88
CA LEU A 106 -4.82 6.44 19.35
C LEU A 106 -4.24 6.71 17.95
N ILE A 107 -3.22 5.96 17.59
CA ILE A 107 -2.58 6.01 16.28
C ILE A 107 -2.78 4.67 15.56
N ILE A 108 -3.13 4.73 14.27
CA ILE A 108 -3.04 3.60 13.34
C ILE A 108 -1.98 3.96 12.31
N SER A 109 -0.96 3.15 12.19
CA SER A 109 0.18 3.42 11.31
C SER A 109 0.31 2.31 10.27
N ASP A 110 0.09 2.62 9.01
CA ASP A 110 0.34 1.69 7.91
C ASP A 110 1.75 1.89 7.37
N SER A 111 2.65 0.97 7.77
CA SER A 111 4.05 0.88 7.35
C SER A 111 4.89 2.15 7.62
N ARG A 112 4.43 3.06 8.49
CA ARG A 112 5.15 4.26 8.89
C ARG A 112 5.79 4.07 10.26
N TYR A 113 7.06 3.69 10.26
CA TYR A 113 7.79 3.30 11.46
C TYR A 113 8.03 4.43 12.46
N GLY A 114 8.03 5.70 12.03
CA GLY A 114 8.14 6.86 12.91
C GLY A 114 6.81 7.34 13.49
N ALA A 115 5.67 6.88 12.93
CA ALA A 115 4.34 7.32 13.36
C ALA A 115 3.85 6.51 14.58
N PHE A 116 4.44 6.78 15.74
CA PHE A 116 4.04 6.21 17.03
C PHE A 116 4.21 7.23 18.16
N SER A 117 3.57 6.97 19.30
CA SER A 117 3.76 7.75 20.52
C SER A 117 3.80 6.84 21.75
N LYS A 118 4.53 7.25 22.77
CA LYS A 118 4.50 6.60 24.09
C LYS A 118 3.29 7.00 24.93
N ARG A 119 2.59 8.09 24.53
CA ARG A 119 1.46 8.66 25.27
C ARG A 119 0.14 8.00 24.95
N VAL A 120 -0.01 7.50 23.72
CA VAL A 120 -1.23 6.90 23.21
C VAL A 120 -0.93 5.55 22.52
N PRO A 121 -1.86 4.59 22.55
CA PRO A 121 -1.66 3.31 21.91
C PRO A 121 -1.50 3.47 20.39
N THR A 122 -0.52 2.76 19.83
CA THR A 122 -0.28 2.71 18.39
C THR A 122 -0.48 1.29 17.87
N TYR A 123 -1.30 1.15 16.84
CA TYR A 123 -1.53 -0.07 16.08
C TYR A 123 -0.78 0.03 14.76
N PHE A 124 0.00 -1.00 14.44
CA PHE A 124 0.87 -0.98 13.25
C PHE A 124 0.38 -1.98 12.22
N ILE A 125 0.07 -1.51 11.01
CA ILE A 125 -0.31 -2.35 9.88
C ILE A 125 0.92 -2.62 9.03
N ILE A 126 1.23 -3.90 8.78
CA ILE A 126 2.36 -4.31 7.96
C ILE A 126 2.02 -5.57 7.18
N HIS A 127 2.46 -5.66 5.93
CA HIS A 127 2.25 -6.82 5.05
C HIS A 127 3.56 -7.53 4.68
N GLN A 128 4.67 -7.11 5.26
CA GLN A 128 5.99 -7.67 4.98
C GLN A 128 6.82 -7.72 6.27
N LEU A 129 6.90 -8.88 6.88
CA LEU A 129 7.74 -9.13 8.06
C LEU A 129 9.17 -9.49 7.66
N HIS A 130 9.31 -10.12 6.48
CA HIS A 130 10.57 -10.57 5.90
C HIS A 130 10.86 -9.84 4.60
N PHE A 131 12.13 -9.63 4.33
CA PHE A 131 12.62 -9.26 3.02
C PHE A 131 13.10 -10.54 2.34
N GLN A 132 12.47 -10.92 1.21
CA GLN A 132 12.96 -12.05 0.42
C GLN A 132 14.10 -11.58 -0.47
N LEU A 133 15.31 -11.90 -0.07
CA LEU A 133 16.54 -11.62 -0.82
C LEU A 133 17.06 -12.97 -1.38
N SER A 134 17.65 -12.94 -2.56
CA SER A 134 18.17 -14.16 -3.20
C SER A 134 19.70 -14.28 -3.07
N GLY A 135 20.20 -15.52 -2.99
CA GLY A 135 21.63 -15.81 -2.97
C GLY A 135 22.34 -15.35 -1.70
N ILE A 136 23.52 -14.76 -1.84
CA ILE A 136 24.39 -14.33 -0.73
C ILE A 136 23.70 -13.31 0.20
N LEU A 137 22.71 -12.58 -0.31
CA LEU A 137 21.97 -11.56 0.44
C LEU A 137 20.96 -12.17 1.44
N GLN A 138 20.66 -13.45 1.36
CA GLN A 138 19.73 -14.14 2.25
C GLN A 138 20.13 -14.01 3.73
N SER A 139 21.45 -14.05 4.01
CA SER A 139 21.96 -13.88 5.38
C SER A 139 21.63 -12.53 6.02
N ILE A 140 21.24 -11.52 5.19
CA ILE A 140 20.92 -10.16 5.65
C ILE A 140 19.44 -10.01 5.96
N GLU A 141 18.58 -10.94 5.51
CA GLU A 141 17.16 -10.98 5.85
C GLU A 141 16.92 -10.93 7.35
N ILE A 142 17.79 -11.58 8.11
CA ILE A 142 17.75 -11.63 9.57
C ILE A 142 17.85 -10.23 10.21
N LEU A 143 18.57 -9.31 9.58
CA LEU A 143 18.67 -7.92 10.06
C LEU A 143 17.33 -7.18 9.92
N GLY A 144 16.60 -7.46 8.84
CA GLY A 144 15.25 -6.92 8.63
C GLY A 144 14.25 -7.43 9.66
N GLU A 145 14.29 -8.74 9.96
CA GLU A 145 13.47 -9.32 11.04
C GLU A 145 13.81 -8.71 12.39
N TRP A 146 15.10 -8.63 12.72
CA TRP A 146 15.55 -8.04 13.96
C TRP A 146 15.12 -6.58 14.11
N PHE A 147 15.22 -5.80 13.03
CA PHE A 147 14.71 -4.44 12.99
C PHE A 147 13.20 -4.40 13.27
N ASN A 148 12.40 -5.24 12.61
CA ASN A 148 10.97 -5.34 12.85
C ASN A 148 10.66 -5.72 14.30
N LEU A 149 11.35 -6.72 14.87
CA LEU A 149 11.19 -7.13 16.26
C LEU A 149 11.49 -5.99 17.25
N LEU A 150 12.53 -5.19 16.96
CA LEU A 150 12.88 -4.03 17.76
C LEU A 150 11.77 -2.95 17.69
N MET A 151 11.25 -2.71 16.49
CA MET A 151 10.18 -1.74 16.27
C MET A 151 8.85 -2.17 16.90
N PHE A 152 8.53 -3.48 16.90
CA PHE A 152 7.29 -4.04 17.47
C PHE A 152 7.13 -3.75 18.97
N ARG A 153 8.25 -3.51 19.67
CA ARG A 153 8.21 -3.11 21.09
C ARG A 153 7.48 -1.77 21.29
N LYS A 154 7.45 -0.90 20.27
CA LYS A 154 6.86 0.44 20.31
C LYS A 154 5.36 0.44 20.06
N TYR A 155 4.83 -0.64 19.48
CA TYR A 155 3.43 -0.75 19.10
C TYR A 155 2.65 -1.62 20.10
N LYS A 156 1.37 -1.31 20.26
CA LYS A 156 0.46 -2.11 21.10
C LYS A 156 0.18 -3.43 20.42
N GLU A 157 -0.25 -3.40 19.16
CA GLU A 157 -0.55 -4.57 18.34
C GLU A 157 -0.04 -4.36 16.91
N ILE A 158 0.24 -5.45 16.21
CA ILE A 158 0.70 -5.50 14.83
C ILE A 158 -0.39 -6.19 14.00
N ILE A 159 -0.87 -5.52 12.99
CA ILE A 159 -1.97 -5.99 12.15
C ILE A 159 -1.42 -6.44 10.80
N ILE A 160 -1.69 -7.68 10.44
CA ILE A 160 -1.38 -8.25 9.14
C ILE A 160 -2.66 -8.26 8.30
N PRO A 161 -2.68 -7.57 7.14
CA PRO A 161 -3.82 -7.55 6.23
C PRO A 161 -3.88 -8.81 5.36
N ASP A 162 -3.94 -9.98 6.02
CA ASP A 162 -4.01 -11.30 5.41
C ASP A 162 -4.73 -12.28 6.34
N VAL A 163 -5.03 -13.47 5.85
CA VAL A 163 -5.58 -14.58 6.63
C VAL A 163 -4.45 -15.43 7.20
N LYS A 164 -4.63 -15.95 8.41
CA LYS A 164 -3.60 -16.78 9.07
C LYS A 164 -3.47 -18.17 8.44
N MET A 165 -4.57 -18.69 7.90
CA MET A 165 -4.63 -20.03 7.29
C MET A 165 -4.31 -20.00 5.80
N THR A 166 -3.89 -21.12 5.25
CA THR A 166 -3.77 -21.31 3.79
C THR A 166 -5.14 -21.60 3.15
N PRO A 167 -5.42 -21.08 1.94
CA PRO A 167 -4.55 -20.20 1.15
C PRO A 167 -4.48 -18.76 1.71
N ASN A 168 -3.30 -18.15 1.66
CA ASN A 168 -3.06 -16.77 2.05
C ASN A 168 -2.40 -15.99 0.89
N LEU A 169 -2.41 -14.64 0.98
CA LEU A 169 -1.92 -13.79 -0.10
C LEU A 169 -0.43 -13.43 0.04
N THR A 170 0.05 -13.32 1.26
CA THR A 170 1.42 -12.82 1.51
C THR A 170 2.47 -13.92 1.55
N GLY A 171 2.06 -15.19 1.61
CA GLY A 171 2.98 -16.33 1.62
C GLY A 171 4.09 -16.14 2.66
N ASN A 172 5.32 -16.44 2.28
CA ASN A 172 6.46 -16.33 3.16
C ASN A 172 6.74 -14.92 3.70
N LEU A 173 6.21 -13.87 3.08
CA LEU A 173 6.43 -12.49 3.54
C LEU A 173 5.92 -12.24 4.97
N THR A 174 4.86 -12.94 5.40
CA THR A 174 4.32 -12.82 6.76
C THR A 174 4.14 -14.13 7.50
N HIS A 175 4.24 -15.28 6.81
CA HIS A 175 3.95 -16.59 7.39
C HIS A 175 5.19 -17.46 7.67
N SER A 176 6.40 -16.94 7.43
CA SER A 176 7.65 -17.67 7.68
C SER A 176 8.43 -17.07 8.85
N GLY A 177 9.45 -17.83 9.32
CA GLY A 177 10.35 -17.41 10.37
C GLY A 177 9.74 -17.30 11.78
N LYS A 178 10.58 -16.98 12.75
CA LYS A 178 10.17 -16.84 14.16
C LYS A 178 9.27 -15.64 14.40
N ILE A 179 9.44 -14.59 13.61
CA ILE A 179 8.68 -13.34 13.74
C ILE A 179 7.19 -13.55 13.46
N SER A 180 6.80 -14.50 12.57
CA SER A 180 5.40 -14.81 12.25
C SER A 180 4.58 -15.33 13.44
N ASN A 181 5.25 -15.78 14.50
CA ASN A 181 4.63 -16.24 15.75
C ASN A 181 4.71 -15.20 16.87
N HIS A 182 5.06 -13.95 16.56
CA HIS A 182 5.16 -12.91 17.58
C HIS A 182 3.78 -12.65 18.22
N PRO A 183 3.66 -12.58 19.56
CA PRO A 183 2.37 -12.56 20.28
C PRO A 183 1.50 -11.33 19.97
N LYS A 184 2.10 -10.24 19.48
CA LYS A 184 1.37 -9.03 19.08
C LYS A 184 0.83 -9.09 17.64
N LEU A 185 1.06 -10.16 16.88
CA LEU A 185 0.60 -10.25 15.48
C LEU A 185 -0.86 -10.72 15.43
N HIS A 186 -1.66 -9.98 14.67
CA HIS A 186 -3.06 -10.28 14.43
C HIS A 186 -3.34 -10.26 12.92
N TYR A 187 -3.76 -11.39 12.39
CA TYR A 187 -4.19 -11.53 11.01
C TYR A 187 -5.69 -11.18 10.95
N LEU A 188 -6.03 -10.06 10.32
CA LEU A 188 -7.41 -9.54 10.28
C LEU A 188 -8.13 -9.75 8.93
N GLY A 189 -7.58 -10.59 8.08
CA GLY A 189 -8.11 -10.80 6.73
C GLY A 189 -7.62 -9.75 5.74
N VAL A 190 -8.03 -9.93 4.49
CA VAL A 190 -7.61 -9.06 3.37
C VAL A 190 -8.35 -7.73 3.44
N PHE A 191 -7.61 -6.63 3.45
CA PHE A 191 -8.21 -5.31 3.36
C PHE A 191 -8.48 -4.97 1.90
N CYS A 192 -9.69 -5.20 1.47
CA CYS A 192 -10.13 -4.99 0.10
C CYS A 192 -11.10 -3.80 0.01
N SER A 193 -10.86 -2.94 -0.97
CA SER A 193 -11.73 -1.80 -1.28
C SER A 193 -12.67 -2.08 -2.46
N VAL A 194 -12.59 -3.28 -3.03
CA VAL A 194 -13.46 -3.76 -4.09
C VAL A 194 -14.66 -4.46 -3.45
N SER A 195 -15.86 -4.10 -3.86
CA SER A 195 -17.10 -4.77 -3.47
C SER A 195 -17.61 -5.65 -4.61
N LYS A 196 -18.21 -6.79 -4.26
CA LYS A 196 -18.89 -7.62 -5.24
C LYS A 196 -20.12 -6.88 -5.77
N LEU A 197 -20.27 -6.84 -7.08
CA LEU A 197 -21.43 -6.30 -7.77
C LEU A 197 -22.15 -7.45 -8.50
N ASP A 198 -23.46 -7.33 -8.60
CA ASP A 198 -24.28 -8.25 -9.40
C ASP A 198 -24.34 -7.69 -10.83
N VAL A 199 -23.32 -8.00 -11.62
CA VAL A 199 -23.16 -7.55 -13.02
C VAL A 199 -22.69 -8.71 -13.88
N GLU A 200 -23.03 -8.66 -15.18
CA GLU A 200 -22.60 -9.66 -16.15
C GLU A 200 -21.07 -9.61 -16.37
N GLU A 201 -20.43 -10.79 -16.43
CA GLU A 201 -19.01 -10.93 -16.75
C GLU A 201 -18.81 -10.91 -18.30
N ASP A 202 -18.92 -9.71 -18.87
CA ASP A 202 -18.87 -9.47 -20.32
C ASP A 202 -17.48 -9.06 -20.84
N ILE A 203 -16.47 -8.95 -19.98
CA ILE A 203 -15.07 -8.63 -20.32
C ILE A 203 -14.24 -9.90 -20.19
N ASP A 204 -13.63 -10.35 -21.29
CA ASP A 204 -12.79 -11.56 -21.23
C ASP A 204 -11.48 -11.27 -20.47
N TYR A 205 -10.82 -10.14 -20.75
CA TYR A 205 -9.54 -9.80 -20.11
C TYR A 205 -9.52 -8.33 -19.66
N LEU A 206 -9.25 -8.12 -18.38
CA LEU A 206 -8.93 -6.81 -17.82
C LEU A 206 -7.43 -6.74 -17.52
N PHE A 207 -6.72 -5.86 -18.23
CA PHE A 207 -5.32 -5.55 -17.98
C PHE A 207 -5.23 -4.33 -17.06
N SER A 208 -4.76 -4.53 -15.82
CA SER A 208 -4.62 -3.45 -14.84
C SER A 208 -3.14 -3.15 -14.60
N VAL A 209 -2.67 -2.06 -15.20
CA VAL A 209 -1.27 -1.62 -15.11
C VAL A 209 -1.07 -0.78 -13.86
N SER A 210 -0.16 -1.21 -13.01
CA SER A 210 0.18 -0.53 -11.74
C SER A 210 1.66 -0.67 -11.40
N GLY A 211 2.11 0.04 -10.37
CA GLY A 211 3.46 -0.06 -9.83
C GLY A 211 4.34 1.18 -10.08
N PRO A 212 5.63 1.12 -9.69
CA PRO A 212 6.60 2.20 -9.90
C PRO A 212 6.81 2.51 -11.38
N GLU A 213 7.10 3.78 -11.71
CA GLU A 213 7.07 4.30 -13.09
C GLU A 213 7.86 3.48 -14.11
N ILE A 214 9.09 3.12 -13.81
CA ILE A 214 9.91 2.35 -14.78
C ILE A 214 9.28 0.98 -15.10
N GLN A 215 8.82 0.28 -14.08
CA GLN A 215 8.27 -1.07 -14.22
C GLN A 215 6.85 -1.03 -14.82
N ARG A 216 6.07 -0.01 -14.46
CA ARG A 216 4.76 0.26 -15.04
C ARG A 216 4.85 0.50 -16.55
N THR A 217 5.75 1.35 -16.99
CA THR A 217 5.97 1.66 -18.40
C THR A 217 6.43 0.43 -19.21
N LEU A 218 7.30 -0.41 -18.63
CA LEU A 218 7.70 -1.66 -19.26
C LEU A 218 6.52 -2.64 -19.41
N PHE A 219 5.69 -2.77 -18.37
CA PHE A 219 4.53 -3.65 -18.41
C PHE A 219 3.46 -3.14 -19.38
N GLU A 220 3.20 -1.82 -19.40
CA GLU A 220 2.34 -1.18 -20.41
C GLU A 220 2.80 -1.53 -21.83
N LYS A 221 4.10 -1.37 -22.12
CA LYS A 221 4.64 -1.71 -23.44
C LYS A 221 4.39 -3.16 -23.81
N ILE A 222 4.67 -4.09 -22.90
CA ILE A 222 4.43 -5.53 -23.14
C ILE A 222 2.95 -5.79 -23.45
N ILE A 223 2.03 -5.19 -22.67
CA ILE A 223 0.59 -5.36 -22.90
C ILE A 223 0.20 -4.82 -24.27
N LEU A 224 0.57 -3.59 -24.61
CA LEU A 224 0.18 -2.95 -25.86
C LEU A 224 0.77 -3.68 -27.10
N ASP A 225 1.96 -4.25 -26.98
CA ASP A 225 2.59 -5.06 -28.04
C ASP A 225 1.88 -6.40 -28.25
N GLN A 226 1.35 -7.01 -27.17
CA GLN A 226 0.77 -8.35 -27.19
C GLN A 226 -0.75 -8.39 -27.38
N ILE A 227 -1.47 -7.34 -26.96
CA ILE A 227 -2.93 -7.35 -26.85
C ILE A 227 -3.64 -7.57 -28.18
N LYS A 228 -3.02 -7.19 -29.30
CA LYS A 228 -3.52 -7.41 -30.67
C LYS A 228 -3.62 -8.88 -31.08
N TYR A 229 -2.88 -9.75 -30.38
CA TYR A 229 -2.89 -11.20 -30.64
C TYR A 229 -3.88 -11.95 -29.73
N ILE A 230 -4.48 -11.28 -28.77
CA ILE A 230 -5.44 -11.87 -27.82
C ILE A 230 -6.84 -11.70 -28.36
N GLN A 231 -7.58 -12.80 -28.44
CA GLN A 231 -8.99 -12.80 -28.85
C GLN A 231 -9.91 -12.43 -27.67
N GLY A 232 -11.13 -11.99 -28.00
CA GLY A 232 -12.14 -11.62 -27.00
C GLY A 232 -12.18 -10.13 -26.67
N LYS A 233 -13.09 -9.76 -25.78
CA LYS A 233 -13.27 -8.38 -25.31
C LYS A 233 -12.22 -8.03 -24.26
N LYS A 234 -11.46 -6.99 -24.50
CA LYS A 234 -10.32 -6.58 -23.70
C LYS A 234 -10.51 -5.17 -23.16
N VAL A 235 -10.15 -4.95 -21.91
CA VAL A 235 -10.07 -3.63 -21.31
C VAL A 235 -8.69 -3.44 -20.70
N VAL A 236 -8.06 -2.30 -20.98
CA VAL A 236 -6.75 -1.92 -20.43
C VAL A 236 -6.88 -0.67 -19.59
N VAL A 237 -6.40 -0.69 -18.37
CA VAL A 237 -6.32 0.47 -17.49
C VAL A 237 -4.86 0.74 -17.15
N LEU A 238 -4.32 1.87 -17.62
CA LEU A 238 -2.89 2.19 -17.57
C LEU A 238 -2.45 2.85 -16.25
N GLY A 239 -3.40 3.30 -15.42
CA GLY A 239 -3.11 3.93 -14.14
C GLY A 239 -2.33 5.26 -14.25
N LYS A 240 -2.53 6.00 -15.33
CA LYS A 240 -1.86 7.29 -15.65
C LYS A 240 -2.88 8.42 -15.76
N PRO A 241 -3.29 9.08 -14.67
CA PRO A 241 -4.34 10.10 -14.69
C PRO A 241 -4.01 11.31 -15.58
N ASP A 242 -2.73 11.65 -15.74
CA ASP A 242 -2.29 12.81 -16.51
C ASP A 242 -1.96 12.49 -17.98
N ASP A 243 -2.15 11.23 -18.39
CA ASP A 243 -1.84 10.80 -19.76
C ASP A 243 -2.99 11.17 -20.70
N LYS A 244 -2.68 12.05 -21.66
CA LYS A 244 -3.62 12.53 -22.70
C LYS A 244 -3.38 11.85 -24.05
N ARG A 245 -2.54 10.82 -24.13
CA ARG A 245 -2.28 10.10 -25.38
C ARG A 245 -3.56 9.44 -25.90
N THR A 246 -3.75 9.51 -27.20
CA THR A 246 -4.70 8.65 -27.91
C THR A 246 -4.05 7.34 -28.25
N TYR A 247 -4.76 6.25 -28.10
CA TYR A 247 -4.29 4.92 -28.43
C TYR A 247 -4.92 4.44 -29.74
N ASP A 248 -4.17 3.69 -30.51
CA ASP A 248 -4.67 3.09 -31.75
C ASP A 248 -5.90 2.24 -31.45
N ASN A 249 -6.85 2.25 -32.39
CA ASN A 249 -8.04 1.44 -32.27
C ASN A 249 -7.67 -0.04 -32.50
N ILE A 250 -7.62 -0.80 -31.43
CA ILE A 250 -7.37 -2.24 -31.45
C ILE A 250 -8.72 -2.94 -31.34
N GLU A 251 -8.97 -3.89 -32.22
CA GLU A 251 -10.23 -4.62 -32.29
C GLU A 251 -10.63 -5.21 -30.93
N ASN A 252 -11.89 -5.02 -30.55
CA ASN A 252 -12.47 -5.48 -29.28
C ASN A 252 -11.68 -5.05 -28.03
N THR A 253 -11.08 -3.83 -28.06
CA THR A 253 -10.22 -3.36 -26.97
C THR A 253 -10.58 -1.92 -26.59
N GLU A 254 -10.88 -1.72 -25.31
CA GLU A 254 -11.02 -0.40 -24.69
C GLU A 254 -9.77 -0.06 -23.88
N ILE A 255 -9.16 1.11 -24.10
CA ILE A 255 -7.97 1.55 -23.36
C ILE A 255 -8.28 2.82 -22.59
N TYR A 256 -8.12 2.76 -21.27
CA TYR A 256 -8.26 3.89 -20.36
C TYR A 256 -6.89 4.30 -19.82
N SER A 257 -6.53 5.57 -19.94
CA SER A 257 -5.35 6.12 -19.24
C SER A 257 -5.49 6.00 -17.72
N HIS A 258 -6.70 6.28 -17.24
CA HIS A 258 -7.08 6.17 -15.83
C HIS A 258 -8.59 5.98 -15.72
N VAL A 259 -9.03 5.31 -14.65
CA VAL A 259 -10.43 5.20 -14.27
C VAL A 259 -10.60 5.56 -12.79
N ASN A 260 -11.75 6.13 -12.44
CA ASN A 260 -12.09 6.33 -11.03
C ASN A 260 -12.35 4.99 -10.33
N ARG A 261 -12.44 5.01 -9.01
CA ARG A 261 -12.61 3.78 -8.21
C ARG A 261 -13.92 3.04 -8.49
N GLN A 262 -14.99 3.76 -8.74
CA GLN A 262 -16.29 3.16 -9.07
C GLN A 262 -16.19 2.36 -10.38
N LYS A 263 -15.60 2.98 -11.42
CA LYS A 263 -15.38 2.31 -12.69
C LYS A 263 -14.41 1.15 -12.59
N GLN A 264 -13.35 1.29 -11.78
CA GLN A 264 -12.41 0.20 -11.51
C GLN A 264 -13.10 -0.99 -10.84
N ASN A 265 -13.98 -0.73 -9.85
CA ASN A 265 -14.77 -1.77 -9.19
C ASN A 265 -15.71 -2.46 -10.17
N GLU A 266 -16.40 -1.71 -11.02
CA GLU A 266 -17.24 -2.24 -12.10
C GLU A 266 -16.44 -3.15 -13.05
N LEU A 267 -15.32 -2.65 -13.58
CA LEU A 267 -14.48 -3.41 -14.52
C LEU A 267 -13.96 -4.71 -13.90
N LEU A 268 -13.55 -4.68 -12.62
CA LEU A 268 -13.09 -5.88 -11.91
C LEU A 268 -14.20 -6.92 -11.74
N ASN A 269 -15.44 -6.49 -11.52
CA ASN A 269 -16.58 -7.41 -11.40
C ASN A 269 -17.10 -7.93 -12.76
N ARG A 270 -16.84 -7.19 -13.85
CA ARG A 270 -17.20 -7.61 -15.22
C ARG A 270 -16.15 -8.50 -15.89
N ALA A 271 -14.96 -8.59 -15.33
CA ALA A 271 -13.84 -9.30 -15.95
C ALA A 271 -13.80 -10.77 -15.55
N LYS A 272 -13.76 -11.68 -16.55
CA LYS A 272 -13.50 -13.10 -16.35
C LYS A 272 -12.06 -13.36 -15.89
N PHE A 273 -11.10 -12.65 -16.51
CA PHE A 273 -9.68 -12.75 -16.17
C PHE A 273 -9.07 -11.37 -15.95
N VAL A 274 -8.27 -11.25 -14.88
CA VAL A 274 -7.53 -10.03 -14.56
C VAL A 274 -6.04 -10.28 -14.71
N VAL A 275 -5.40 -9.50 -15.58
CA VAL A 275 -3.96 -9.52 -15.79
C VAL A 275 -3.36 -8.28 -15.13
N CYS A 276 -2.62 -8.50 -14.08
CA CYS A 276 -1.97 -7.41 -13.34
C CYS A 276 -0.57 -7.81 -12.91
N ARG A 277 0.17 -6.85 -12.40
CA ARG A 277 1.46 -7.10 -11.78
C ARG A 277 1.26 -7.47 -10.31
N SER A 278 1.93 -8.52 -9.87
CA SER A 278 2.07 -8.91 -8.45
C SER A 278 3.11 -8.06 -7.73
#